data_287592a95e904bf1599471e48de49b71
#
_entry.id   287592a95e904bf1599471e48de49b71
#
_cell.length_a   1.000
_cell.length_b   1.000
_cell.length_c   1.000
_cell.angle_alpha   90.00
_cell.angle_beta   90.00
_cell.angle_gamma   90.00
#
_symmetry.space_group_name_H-M   'P 1'
#
loop_
_entity.id
_entity.type
_entity.pdbx_description
1 polymer ?
#
loop_
_entity_poly.entity_id
_entity_poly.type
_entity_poly.pdbx_seq_one_letter_code
_entity_poly.pdbx_strand_id
1 'polypeptide(L)'
;MRRVALLAVMLAGLGASPLRAQSPDLPIFDTHIHYSAPDWAEYPPDRILGILQKAGIKRALVSSTPDDGTLTLYQKDPKRVVPILRPYRTRDDIGHWWQDPSVLAYVQERLAKNKGVHRGIGEFHLFGGQTGTFVVKRITELAVQENIYLHAHSDELAIVELFTLEPRLRVIWAHAGMSAGPQAVGALLDRYPSLWVDLAIRNGDVAPGGTLDPGWRAVFLRHPDRFLAGTDTWMTSRWEALPGSVTEVRGYLGQLPRDVAEKIAFRNAERLFP
;
A
#
# COMPACT_ATOMS: atom_id res chain seq x y z
N MET A 1 78.76 -1.08 0.29
CA MET A 1 77.69 -1.73 -0.46
C MET A 1 76.44 -1.75 0.43
N ARG A 2 75.51 -0.79 0.25
CA ARG A 2 74.27 -0.72 1.01
C ARG A 2 73.13 -1.34 0.15
N ARG A 3 72.51 -2.38 0.64
CA ARG A 3 71.34 -3.02 0.01
C ARG A 3 70.09 -2.24 0.39
N VAL A 4 69.39 -1.68 -0.62
CA VAL A 4 68.05 -1.08 -0.44
C VAL A 4 67.02 -2.17 -0.62
N ALA A 5 66.26 -2.46 0.40
CA ALA A 5 65.08 -3.35 0.33
C ALA A 5 63.87 -2.54 -0.16
N LEU A 6 63.30 -2.92 -1.32
CA LEU A 6 62.00 -2.40 -1.77
C LEU A 6 60.87 -3.14 -1.05
N LEU A 7 60.09 -2.38 -0.31
CA LEU A 7 58.86 -2.88 0.29
C LEU A 7 57.70 -2.73 -0.72
N ALA A 8 57.23 -3.82 -1.25
CA ALA A 8 56.03 -3.85 -2.12
C ALA A 8 54.78 -3.76 -1.26
N VAL A 9 54.04 -2.65 -1.31
CA VAL A 9 52.72 -2.51 -0.70
C VAL A 9 51.68 -3.12 -1.65
N MET A 10 51.12 -4.27 -1.27
CA MET A 10 49.93 -4.83 -1.94
C MET A 10 48.70 -4.04 -1.50
N LEU A 11 48.14 -3.22 -2.35
CA LEU A 11 46.78 -2.70 -2.22
C LEU A 11 45.80 -3.85 -2.47
N ALA A 12 45.17 -4.34 -1.40
CA ALA A 12 44.00 -5.21 -1.50
C ALA A 12 42.83 -4.36 -2.00
N GLY A 13 42.50 -4.46 -3.28
CA GLY A 13 41.31 -3.87 -3.86
C GLY A 13 40.05 -4.51 -3.22
N LEU A 14 39.34 -3.76 -2.40
CA LEU A 14 37.98 -4.10 -2.01
C LEU A 14 37.11 -4.10 -3.26
N GLY A 15 36.97 -5.24 -3.90
CA GLY A 15 36.04 -5.46 -4.99
C GLY A 15 34.61 -5.22 -4.47
N ALA A 16 34.02 -4.09 -4.84
CA ALA A 16 32.58 -3.90 -4.73
C ALA A 16 31.92 -5.00 -5.55
N SER A 17 31.32 -5.98 -4.88
CA SER A 17 30.49 -6.97 -5.55
C SER A 17 29.42 -6.21 -6.36
N PRO A 18 29.24 -6.49 -7.66
CA PRO A 18 28.16 -5.87 -8.40
C PRO A 18 26.85 -6.16 -7.70
N LEU A 19 26.05 -5.11 -7.43
CA LEU A 19 24.66 -5.26 -7.02
C LEU A 19 24.00 -6.18 -8.06
N ARG A 20 23.77 -7.42 -7.66
CA ARG A 20 23.12 -8.43 -8.51
C ARG A 20 21.74 -7.90 -8.78
N ALA A 21 21.43 -7.52 -10.03
CA ALA A 21 20.11 -7.13 -10.47
C ALA A 21 19.13 -8.19 -9.92
N GLN A 22 18.21 -7.76 -9.05
CA GLN A 22 17.31 -8.70 -8.41
C GLN A 22 16.31 -9.23 -9.43
N SER A 23 15.98 -10.49 -9.22
CA SER A 23 15.14 -11.34 -10.04
C SER A 23 13.85 -10.65 -10.51
N PRO A 24 13.52 -10.72 -11.81
CA PRO A 24 12.21 -10.29 -12.30
C PRO A 24 11.03 -11.03 -11.64
N ASP A 25 11.31 -12.06 -10.83
CA ASP A 25 10.34 -12.98 -10.25
C ASP A 25 9.93 -12.65 -8.80
N LEU A 26 10.31 -11.48 -8.23
CA LEU A 26 9.88 -11.10 -6.89
C LEU A 26 8.34 -11.08 -6.82
N PRO A 27 7.68 -11.96 -6.03
CA PRO A 27 6.22 -11.95 -5.89
C PRO A 27 5.77 -10.61 -5.33
N ILE A 28 4.59 -10.17 -5.73
CA ILE A 28 3.96 -8.96 -5.18
C ILE A 28 2.65 -9.34 -4.49
N PHE A 29 2.44 -8.81 -3.28
CA PHE A 29 1.14 -8.63 -2.70
C PHE A 29 0.81 -7.15 -2.89
N ASP A 30 -0.06 -6.86 -3.85
CA ASP A 30 -0.48 -5.49 -4.14
C ASP A 30 -1.51 -5.02 -3.12
N THR A 31 -1.17 -4.02 -2.33
CA THR A 31 -2.06 -3.54 -1.27
C THR A 31 -2.96 -2.39 -1.69
N HIS A 32 -3.04 -2.09 -3.00
CA HIS A 32 -3.85 -0.98 -3.47
C HIS A 32 -4.42 -1.23 -4.88
N ILE A 33 -5.58 -1.87 -4.94
CA ILE A 33 -6.29 -2.19 -6.18
C ILE A 33 -7.74 -1.72 -6.07
N HIS A 34 -8.24 -1.07 -7.14
CA HIS A 34 -9.65 -0.73 -7.31
C HIS A 34 -10.22 -1.46 -8.53
N TYR A 35 -11.38 -2.06 -8.38
CA TYR A 35 -12.17 -2.63 -9.46
C TYR A 35 -13.58 -2.05 -9.39
N SER A 36 -13.74 -0.83 -9.89
CA SER A 36 -14.93 -0.02 -9.74
C SER A 36 -15.88 -0.12 -10.95
N ALA A 37 -17.11 0.35 -10.80
CA ALA A 37 -18.16 0.21 -11.81
C ALA A 37 -17.75 0.59 -13.25
N PRO A 38 -16.93 1.64 -13.50
CA PRO A 38 -16.47 1.96 -14.86
C PRO A 38 -15.66 0.85 -15.53
N ASP A 39 -15.03 -0.05 -14.74
CA ASP A 39 -14.18 -1.11 -15.27
C ASP A 39 -14.99 -2.33 -15.78
N TRP A 40 -16.17 -2.57 -15.21
CA TRP A 40 -16.85 -3.86 -15.31
C TRP A 40 -17.24 -4.28 -16.73
N ALA A 41 -17.60 -3.31 -17.57
CA ALA A 41 -17.99 -3.59 -18.95
C ALA A 41 -16.80 -4.03 -19.82
N GLU A 42 -15.64 -3.40 -19.63
CA GLU A 42 -14.44 -3.66 -20.43
C GLU A 42 -13.56 -4.75 -19.83
N TYR A 43 -13.50 -4.83 -18.50
CA TYR A 43 -12.66 -5.75 -17.75
C TYR A 43 -13.51 -6.70 -16.88
N PRO A 44 -14.09 -7.76 -17.44
CA PRO A 44 -14.79 -8.77 -16.62
C PRO A 44 -13.82 -9.41 -15.61
N PRO A 45 -14.31 -9.97 -14.48
CA PRO A 45 -13.49 -10.47 -13.39
C PRO A 45 -12.36 -11.41 -13.81
N ASP A 46 -12.62 -12.33 -14.74
CA ASP A 46 -11.62 -13.28 -15.21
C ASP A 46 -10.46 -12.58 -15.96
N ARG A 47 -10.75 -11.50 -16.70
CA ARG A 47 -9.72 -10.67 -17.34
C ARG A 47 -8.85 -9.96 -16.28
N ILE A 48 -9.45 -9.40 -15.25
CA ILE A 48 -8.72 -8.77 -14.13
C ILE A 48 -7.79 -9.77 -13.45
N LEU A 49 -8.32 -10.94 -13.07
CA LEU A 49 -7.52 -12.00 -12.42
C LEU A 49 -6.37 -12.47 -13.33
N GLY A 50 -6.60 -12.53 -14.63
CA GLY A 50 -5.57 -12.82 -15.64
C GLY A 50 -4.49 -11.74 -15.72
N ILE A 51 -4.85 -10.45 -15.63
CA ILE A 51 -3.90 -9.32 -15.58
C ILE A 51 -3.05 -9.40 -14.30
N LEU A 52 -3.66 -9.60 -13.13
CA LEU A 52 -2.95 -9.77 -11.86
C LEU A 52 -1.96 -10.94 -11.93
N GLN A 53 -2.38 -12.07 -12.47
CA GLN A 53 -1.52 -13.25 -12.64
C GLN A 53 -0.34 -12.95 -13.57
N LYS A 54 -0.58 -12.33 -14.71
CA LYS A 54 0.45 -11.96 -15.70
C LYS A 54 1.46 -10.96 -15.13
N ALA A 55 1.00 -10.03 -14.28
CA ALA A 55 1.86 -9.09 -13.58
C ALA A 55 2.66 -9.75 -12.43
N GLY A 56 2.36 -11.00 -12.06
CA GLY A 56 2.99 -11.71 -10.94
C GLY A 56 2.51 -11.22 -9.58
N ILE A 57 1.29 -10.66 -9.51
CA ILE A 57 0.60 -10.31 -8.27
C ILE A 57 -0.02 -11.58 -7.71
N LYS A 58 0.49 -12.04 -6.57
CA LYS A 58 0.03 -13.27 -5.91
C LYS A 58 -1.24 -13.04 -5.11
N ARG A 59 -1.33 -11.93 -4.41
CA ARG A 59 -2.51 -11.48 -3.66
C ARG A 59 -2.72 -9.98 -3.87
N ALA A 60 -3.96 -9.52 -3.70
CA ALA A 60 -4.30 -8.12 -3.83
C ALA A 60 -5.30 -7.68 -2.76
N LEU A 61 -5.04 -6.54 -2.15
CA LEU A 61 -6.00 -5.81 -1.34
C LEU A 61 -6.88 -5.00 -2.29
N VAL A 62 -8.17 -5.30 -2.32
CA VAL A 62 -9.11 -4.72 -3.29
C VAL A 62 -10.18 -3.90 -2.58
N SER A 63 -10.36 -2.66 -3.00
CA SER A 63 -11.45 -1.77 -2.58
C SER A 63 -12.11 -1.12 -3.79
N SER A 64 -13.41 -1.24 -3.94
CA SER A 64 -14.14 -0.84 -5.16
C SER A 64 -15.26 0.15 -4.87
N THR A 65 -15.66 0.91 -5.87
CA THR A 65 -16.82 1.80 -5.83
C THR A 65 -17.82 1.39 -6.93
N PRO A 66 -19.01 0.86 -6.54
CA PRO A 66 -19.37 0.36 -5.21
C PRO A 66 -18.62 -0.93 -4.82
N ASP A 67 -18.76 -1.34 -3.57
CA ASP A 67 -18.13 -2.55 -2.98
C ASP A 67 -18.42 -3.87 -3.74
N ASP A 68 -19.47 -3.88 -4.55
CA ASP A 68 -19.86 -5.04 -5.36
C ASP A 68 -18.74 -5.53 -6.28
N GLY A 69 -17.89 -4.63 -6.79
CA GLY A 69 -16.70 -5.00 -7.57
C GLY A 69 -15.70 -5.82 -6.74
N THR A 70 -15.43 -5.39 -5.50
CA THR A 70 -14.57 -6.11 -4.56
C THR A 70 -15.10 -7.52 -4.29
N LEU A 71 -16.39 -7.62 -3.96
CA LEU A 71 -17.02 -8.90 -3.65
C LEU A 71 -17.08 -9.83 -4.87
N THR A 72 -17.28 -9.28 -6.06
CA THR A 72 -17.28 -10.06 -7.31
C THR A 72 -15.92 -10.71 -7.55
N LEU A 73 -14.82 -9.96 -7.42
CA LEU A 73 -13.48 -10.53 -7.54
C LEU A 73 -13.17 -11.53 -6.42
N TYR A 74 -13.57 -11.22 -5.19
CA TYR A 74 -13.38 -12.12 -4.04
C TYR A 74 -14.09 -13.47 -4.24
N GLN A 75 -15.33 -13.47 -4.72
CA GLN A 75 -16.08 -14.69 -5.00
C GLN A 75 -15.40 -15.56 -6.07
N LYS A 76 -14.74 -14.95 -7.04
CA LYS A 76 -14.00 -15.65 -8.10
C LYS A 76 -12.67 -16.26 -7.62
N ASP A 77 -11.91 -15.52 -6.83
CA ASP A 77 -10.61 -15.98 -6.29
C ASP A 77 -10.39 -15.50 -4.85
N PRO A 78 -11.01 -16.16 -3.85
CA PRO A 78 -10.89 -15.77 -2.44
C PRO A 78 -9.50 -15.99 -1.85
N LYS A 79 -8.62 -16.72 -2.54
CA LYS A 79 -7.23 -16.90 -2.12
C LYS A 79 -6.34 -15.73 -2.53
N ARG A 80 -6.67 -15.09 -3.66
CA ARG A 80 -5.93 -13.95 -4.19
C ARG A 80 -6.44 -12.62 -3.68
N VAL A 81 -7.75 -12.45 -3.58
CA VAL A 81 -8.40 -11.18 -3.26
C VAL A 81 -8.63 -11.06 -1.76
N VAL A 82 -8.16 -9.96 -1.19
CA VAL A 82 -8.44 -9.56 0.20
C VAL A 82 -9.36 -8.35 0.17
N PRO A 83 -10.62 -8.49 0.60
CA PRO A 83 -11.62 -7.41 0.51
C PRO A 83 -11.37 -6.29 1.52
N ILE A 84 -11.42 -5.05 1.03
CA ILE A 84 -11.51 -3.83 1.83
C ILE A 84 -12.79 -3.09 1.41
N LEU A 85 -13.56 -2.65 2.38
CA LEU A 85 -14.82 -1.94 2.13
C LEU A 85 -14.57 -0.45 1.91
N ARG A 86 -14.66 0.00 0.65
CA ARG A 86 -14.60 1.43 0.35
C ARG A 86 -15.90 2.13 0.80
N PRO A 87 -15.85 3.23 1.57
CA PRO A 87 -17.07 3.89 2.06
C PRO A 87 -17.70 4.79 0.98
N TYR A 88 -17.75 4.30 -0.26
CA TYR A 88 -18.29 5.01 -1.42
C TYR A 88 -19.30 4.15 -2.15
N ARG A 89 -20.55 4.64 -2.22
CA ARG A 89 -21.63 4.05 -3.04
C ARG A 89 -21.44 4.41 -4.51
N THR A 90 -20.98 5.65 -4.74
CA THR A 90 -20.63 6.23 -6.05
C THR A 90 -19.38 7.11 -5.91
N ARG A 91 -18.86 7.61 -7.03
CA ARG A 91 -17.72 8.55 -7.01
C ARG A 91 -18.04 9.87 -6.33
N ASP A 92 -19.32 10.26 -6.27
CA ASP A 92 -19.73 11.51 -5.66
C ASP A 92 -19.44 11.52 -4.15
N ASP A 93 -19.46 10.36 -3.50
CA ASP A 93 -19.15 10.24 -2.07
C ASP A 93 -17.72 10.69 -1.72
N ILE A 94 -16.76 10.65 -2.65
CA ILE A 94 -15.34 10.93 -2.39
C ILE A 94 -15.10 12.24 -1.64
N GLY A 95 -15.82 13.30 -2.03
CA GLY A 95 -15.60 14.66 -1.51
C GLY A 95 -16.33 14.98 -0.21
N HIS A 96 -17.25 14.13 0.25
CA HIS A 96 -18.13 14.47 1.39
C HIS A 96 -18.53 13.29 2.29
N TRP A 97 -18.07 12.05 2.02
CA TRP A 97 -18.42 10.86 2.76
C TRP A 97 -18.26 11.02 4.29
N TRP A 98 -17.22 11.75 4.70
CA TRP A 98 -16.84 11.95 6.09
C TRP A 98 -17.87 12.74 6.92
N GLN A 99 -18.82 13.39 6.28
CA GLN A 99 -19.91 14.14 6.93
C GLN A 99 -21.32 13.63 6.60
N ASP A 100 -21.45 12.60 5.73
CA ASP A 100 -22.74 12.04 5.32
C ASP A 100 -23.14 10.82 6.16
N PRO A 101 -24.14 10.93 7.07
CA PRO A 101 -24.58 9.79 7.89
C PRO A 101 -25.10 8.60 7.07
N SER A 102 -25.57 8.81 5.84
CA SER A 102 -26.04 7.72 5.00
C SER A 102 -24.90 6.82 4.49
N VAL A 103 -23.68 7.36 4.39
CA VAL A 103 -22.47 6.58 4.11
C VAL A 103 -22.15 5.66 5.30
N LEU A 104 -22.30 6.16 6.53
CA LEU A 104 -22.13 5.31 7.72
C LEU A 104 -23.11 4.14 7.72
N ALA A 105 -24.38 4.39 7.42
CA ALA A 105 -25.41 3.35 7.31
C ALA A 105 -25.04 2.30 6.24
N TYR A 106 -24.55 2.75 5.07
CA TYR A 106 -24.04 1.86 4.02
C TYR A 106 -22.90 0.97 4.53
N VAL A 107 -21.88 1.54 5.19
CA VAL A 107 -20.75 0.78 5.71
C VAL A 107 -21.21 -0.28 6.72
N GLN A 108 -22.10 0.10 7.65
CA GLN A 108 -22.65 -0.81 8.65
C GLN A 108 -23.41 -1.96 8.01
N GLU A 109 -24.29 -1.66 7.03
CA GLU A 109 -25.04 -2.67 6.28
C GLU A 109 -24.10 -3.66 5.55
N ARG A 110 -23.09 -3.14 4.83
CA ARG A 110 -22.16 -3.98 4.06
C ARG A 110 -21.34 -4.89 4.97
N LEU A 111 -20.83 -4.39 6.10
CA LEU A 111 -20.10 -5.19 7.10
C LEU A 111 -21.00 -6.27 7.71
N ALA A 112 -22.23 -5.93 8.10
CA ALA A 112 -23.16 -6.86 8.68
C ALA A 112 -23.58 -7.97 7.71
N LYS A 113 -23.87 -7.63 6.44
CA LYS A 113 -24.25 -8.56 5.39
C LYS A 113 -23.11 -9.51 5.00
N ASN A 114 -21.87 -9.05 5.04
CA ASN A 114 -20.67 -9.81 4.65
C ASN A 114 -19.74 -10.01 5.86
N LYS A 115 -20.30 -10.49 6.97
CA LYS A 115 -19.58 -10.63 8.24
C LYS A 115 -18.28 -11.42 8.09
N GLY A 116 -17.16 -10.81 8.53
CA GLY A 116 -15.84 -11.43 8.51
C GLY A 116 -15.16 -11.48 7.13
N VAL A 117 -15.79 -10.96 6.07
CA VAL A 117 -15.22 -10.92 4.71
C VAL A 117 -14.26 -9.75 4.56
N HIS A 118 -14.71 -8.54 4.89
CA HIS A 118 -13.87 -7.34 4.77
C HIS A 118 -12.80 -7.30 5.86
N ARG A 119 -11.57 -6.97 5.45
CA ARG A 119 -10.39 -6.88 6.34
C ARG A 119 -10.04 -5.44 6.70
N GLY A 120 -10.79 -4.47 6.18
CA GLY A 120 -10.61 -3.05 6.44
C GLY A 120 -11.73 -2.20 5.87
N ILE A 121 -11.69 -0.90 6.20
CA ILE A 121 -12.52 0.15 5.62
C ILE A 121 -11.59 1.13 4.88
N GLY A 122 -11.86 1.41 3.62
CA GLY A 122 -11.05 2.29 2.74
C GLY A 122 -10.93 1.69 1.32
N GLU A 123 -10.12 2.16 0.42
CA GLU A 123 -9.44 3.44 0.57
C GLU A 123 -10.43 4.59 0.66
N PHE A 124 -10.21 5.51 1.57
CA PHE A 124 -11.01 6.73 1.65
C PHE A 124 -10.13 7.99 1.71
N HIS A 125 -10.62 9.10 1.14
CA HIS A 125 -9.96 10.40 1.19
C HIS A 125 -10.39 11.15 2.45
N LEU A 126 -9.43 11.50 3.31
CA LEU A 126 -9.67 12.22 4.57
C LEU A 126 -8.48 13.11 4.88
N PHE A 127 -8.72 14.40 5.06
CA PHE A 127 -7.66 15.38 5.29
C PHE A 127 -7.79 16.04 6.66
N GLY A 128 -6.72 16.68 7.11
CA GLY A 128 -6.67 17.37 8.39
C GLY A 128 -7.87 18.29 8.60
N GLY A 129 -8.43 18.27 9.81
CA GLY A 129 -9.65 19.00 10.17
C GLY A 129 -10.97 18.31 9.82
N GLN A 130 -10.97 17.20 9.05
CA GLN A 130 -12.18 16.45 8.71
C GLN A 130 -12.47 15.28 9.68
N THR A 131 -11.51 14.89 10.49
CA THR A 131 -11.57 13.69 11.36
C THR A 131 -12.55 13.83 12.52
N GLY A 132 -12.88 15.05 12.95
CA GLY A 132 -13.73 15.33 14.10
C GLY A 132 -15.24 15.06 13.89
N THR A 133 -15.68 14.64 12.72
CA THR A 133 -17.10 14.42 12.42
C THR A 133 -17.66 13.16 13.09
N PHE A 134 -18.98 13.13 13.24
CA PHE A 134 -19.69 11.95 13.77
C PHE A 134 -19.42 10.71 12.91
N VAL A 135 -19.46 10.84 11.59
CA VAL A 135 -19.26 9.72 10.67
C VAL A 135 -17.87 9.10 10.84
N VAL A 136 -16.81 9.92 10.85
CA VAL A 136 -15.44 9.43 11.02
C VAL A 136 -15.26 8.78 12.38
N LYS A 137 -15.77 9.36 13.47
CA LYS A 137 -15.75 8.76 14.81
C LYS A 137 -16.39 7.37 14.82
N ARG A 138 -17.56 7.23 14.20
CA ARG A 138 -18.25 5.92 14.12
C ARG A 138 -17.51 4.90 13.25
N ILE A 139 -16.88 5.34 12.15
CA ILE A 139 -16.03 4.48 11.30
C ILE A 139 -14.80 3.99 12.06
N THR A 140 -14.13 4.87 12.83
CA THR A 140 -12.97 4.47 13.65
C THR A 140 -13.37 3.47 14.76
N GLU A 141 -14.50 3.69 15.42
CA GLU A 141 -15.04 2.75 16.40
C GLU A 141 -15.37 1.39 15.78
N LEU A 142 -16.01 1.36 14.60
CA LEU A 142 -16.30 0.12 13.86
C LEU A 142 -15.01 -0.62 13.50
N ALA A 143 -14.00 0.08 13.00
CA ALA A 143 -12.73 -0.54 12.64
C ALA A 143 -12.07 -1.25 13.84
N VAL A 144 -12.13 -0.64 15.03
CA VAL A 144 -11.63 -1.24 16.27
C VAL A 144 -12.49 -2.41 16.73
N GLN A 145 -13.82 -2.26 16.72
CA GLN A 145 -14.78 -3.31 17.13
C GLN A 145 -14.66 -4.56 16.27
N GLU A 146 -14.58 -4.40 14.95
CA GLU A 146 -14.43 -5.50 13.97
C GLU A 146 -12.98 -6.00 13.85
N ASN A 147 -12.02 -5.33 14.54
CA ASN A 147 -10.58 -5.63 14.47
C ASN A 147 -10.04 -5.62 13.04
N ILE A 148 -10.43 -4.63 12.24
CA ILE A 148 -10.04 -4.44 10.84
C ILE A 148 -9.21 -3.16 10.64
N TYR A 149 -8.58 -3.01 9.46
CA TYR A 149 -7.72 -1.87 9.16
C TYR A 149 -8.52 -0.68 8.62
N LEU A 150 -7.99 0.53 8.82
CA LEU A 150 -8.35 1.68 7.98
C LEU A 150 -7.31 1.80 6.85
N HIS A 151 -7.76 2.02 5.62
CA HIS A 151 -6.90 2.34 4.49
C HIS A 151 -7.18 3.79 4.09
N ALA A 152 -6.27 4.70 4.43
CA ALA A 152 -6.52 6.14 4.44
C ALA A 152 -5.65 6.89 3.42
N HIS A 153 -6.27 7.47 2.39
CA HIS A 153 -5.67 8.49 1.54
C HIS A 153 -5.74 9.82 2.29
N SER A 154 -4.67 10.20 2.94
CA SER A 154 -4.68 11.28 3.93
C SER A 154 -3.37 12.05 3.92
N ASP A 155 -3.42 13.31 4.38
CA ASP A 155 -2.23 14.05 4.76
C ASP A 155 -1.71 13.63 6.15
N GLU A 156 -0.55 14.14 6.55
CA GLU A 156 0.09 13.85 7.83
C GLU A 156 -0.78 14.27 9.02
N LEU A 157 -1.51 15.40 8.88
CA LEU A 157 -2.36 15.91 9.95
C LEU A 157 -3.53 14.97 10.22
N ALA A 158 -4.20 14.48 9.18
CA ALA A 158 -5.29 13.53 9.34
C ALA A 158 -4.83 12.21 10.00
N ILE A 159 -3.62 11.71 9.70
CA ILE A 159 -3.05 10.53 10.38
C ILE A 159 -2.86 10.81 11.87
N VAL A 160 -2.30 11.97 12.24
CA VAL A 160 -2.14 12.37 13.66
C VAL A 160 -3.50 12.47 14.35
N GLU A 161 -4.49 13.08 13.70
CA GLU A 161 -5.84 13.24 14.24
C GLU A 161 -6.56 11.90 14.42
N LEU A 162 -6.45 10.97 13.45
CA LEU A 162 -7.02 9.62 13.56
C LEU A 162 -6.47 8.87 14.78
N PHE A 163 -5.16 8.87 14.99
CA PHE A 163 -4.57 8.23 16.17
C PHE A 163 -4.82 8.99 17.48
N THR A 164 -5.09 10.28 17.40
CA THR A 164 -5.53 11.08 18.58
C THR A 164 -6.97 10.72 18.94
N LEU A 165 -7.83 10.53 17.94
CA LEU A 165 -9.22 10.15 18.11
C LEU A 165 -9.37 8.73 18.69
N GLU A 166 -8.58 7.78 18.14
CA GLU A 166 -8.62 6.37 18.57
C GLU A 166 -7.22 5.73 18.47
N PRO A 167 -6.47 5.69 19.57
CA PRO A 167 -5.09 5.16 19.58
C PRO A 167 -4.95 3.68 19.24
N ARG A 168 -6.05 2.89 19.31
CA ARG A 168 -6.06 1.44 19.01
C ARG A 168 -6.21 1.14 17.53
N LEU A 169 -6.37 2.15 16.68
CA LEU A 169 -6.49 1.98 15.24
C LEU A 169 -5.30 1.24 14.64
N ARG A 170 -5.57 0.51 13.58
CA ARG A 170 -4.59 -0.05 12.66
C ARG A 170 -4.79 0.62 11.31
N VAL A 171 -3.80 1.39 10.87
CA VAL A 171 -3.92 2.25 9.69
C VAL A 171 -2.91 1.86 8.64
N ILE A 172 -3.37 1.71 7.40
CA ILE A 172 -2.54 1.71 6.19
C ILE A 172 -2.67 3.10 5.59
N TRP A 173 -1.57 3.85 5.59
CA TRP A 173 -1.51 5.19 5.02
C TRP A 173 -1.22 5.08 3.52
N ALA A 174 -2.23 5.35 2.72
CA ALA A 174 -2.14 5.24 1.28
C ALA A 174 -1.14 6.24 0.69
N HIS A 175 -0.41 5.79 -0.33
CA HIS A 175 0.54 6.59 -1.10
C HIS A 175 1.63 7.30 -0.25
N ALA A 176 1.95 6.80 0.93
CA ALA A 176 2.83 7.52 1.85
C ALA A 176 2.45 9.01 1.99
N GLY A 177 1.13 9.32 2.04
CA GLY A 177 0.60 10.68 2.13
C GLY A 177 0.77 11.53 0.88
N MET A 178 0.87 10.93 -0.30
CA MET A 178 1.03 11.57 -1.62
C MET A 178 2.28 12.46 -1.74
N SER A 179 2.40 13.50 -0.92
CA SER A 179 3.47 14.52 -0.98
C SER A 179 4.46 14.43 0.19
N ALA A 180 4.20 13.57 1.18
CA ALA A 180 5.10 13.45 2.33
C ALA A 180 6.46 12.88 1.91
N GLY A 181 7.53 13.53 2.34
CA GLY A 181 8.89 13.05 2.14
C GLY A 181 9.28 11.93 3.12
N PRO A 182 10.39 11.22 2.85
CA PRO A 182 10.79 10.07 3.67
C PRO A 182 11.03 10.43 5.15
N GLN A 183 11.46 11.66 5.47
CA GLN A 183 11.66 12.12 6.85
C GLN A 183 10.32 12.22 7.61
N ALA A 184 9.29 12.80 6.98
CA ALA A 184 7.96 12.94 7.58
C ALA A 184 7.31 11.57 7.78
N VAL A 185 7.40 10.70 6.75
CA VAL A 185 6.92 9.31 6.83
C VAL A 185 7.61 8.56 7.96
N GLY A 186 8.94 8.65 8.05
CA GLY A 186 9.72 8.00 9.11
C GLY A 186 9.32 8.48 10.50
N ALA A 187 9.11 9.78 10.69
CA ALA A 187 8.69 10.36 11.99
C ALA A 187 7.31 9.84 12.43
N LEU A 188 6.35 9.68 11.51
CA LEU A 188 5.04 9.11 11.84
C LEU A 188 5.13 7.61 12.14
N LEU A 189 5.98 6.87 11.44
CA LEU A 189 6.23 5.45 11.72
C LEU A 189 6.90 5.23 13.08
N ASP A 190 7.80 6.13 13.52
CA ASP A 190 8.38 6.11 14.85
C ASP A 190 7.32 6.32 15.95
N ARG A 191 6.38 7.24 15.68
CA ARG A 191 5.36 7.65 16.64
C ARG A 191 4.23 6.64 16.80
N TYR A 192 3.81 6.00 15.68
CA TYR A 192 2.61 5.16 15.65
C TYR A 192 2.94 3.69 15.30
N PRO A 193 3.03 2.79 16.30
CA PRO A 193 3.36 1.39 16.09
C PRO A 193 2.38 0.61 15.19
N SER A 194 1.13 1.04 15.09
CA SER A 194 0.07 0.43 14.27
C SER A 194 -0.23 1.21 12.97
N LEU A 195 0.76 1.97 12.48
CA LEU A 195 0.72 2.62 11.17
C LEU A 195 1.56 1.81 10.18
N TRP A 196 1.04 1.46 9.02
CA TRP A 196 1.72 0.94 7.83
C TRP A 196 1.56 1.94 6.69
N VAL A 197 2.41 1.81 5.68
CA VAL A 197 2.46 2.77 4.56
C VAL A 197 2.48 1.99 3.27
N ASP A 198 1.52 2.22 2.37
CA ASP A 198 1.64 1.73 1.01
C ASP A 198 2.36 2.73 0.08
N LEU A 199 2.97 2.19 -0.95
CA LEU A 199 3.81 2.94 -1.90
C LEU A 199 3.15 3.12 -3.27
N ALA A 200 1.84 2.87 -3.37
CA ALA A 200 1.12 3.00 -4.62
C ALA A 200 1.30 4.39 -5.24
N ILE A 201 1.52 4.43 -6.55
CA ILE A 201 1.79 5.63 -7.38
C ILE A 201 2.96 6.52 -6.92
N ARG A 202 3.81 6.07 -5.97
CA ARG A 202 4.98 6.83 -5.50
C ARG A 202 6.30 6.46 -6.19
N ASN A 203 6.24 5.69 -7.28
CA ASN A 203 7.45 5.21 -7.98
C ASN A 203 8.39 6.35 -8.39
N GLY A 204 7.83 7.47 -8.87
CA GLY A 204 8.60 8.65 -9.28
C GLY A 204 9.31 9.38 -8.14
N ASP A 205 8.76 9.34 -6.92
CA ASP A 205 9.37 9.94 -5.73
C ASP A 205 10.33 8.99 -5.03
N VAL A 206 9.95 7.71 -4.97
CA VAL A 206 10.76 6.65 -4.34
C VAL A 206 12.01 6.35 -5.15
N ALA A 207 11.89 6.35 -6.49
CA ALA A 207 12.99 6.05 -7.40
C ALA A 207 12.96 6.94 -8.64
N PRO A 208 13.29 8.23 -8.51
CA PRO A 208 13.37 9.13 -9.65
C PRO A 208 14.35 8.60 -10.70
N GLY A 209 13.89 8.52 -11.95
CA GLY A 209 14.68 7.93 -13.03
C GLY A 209 15.06 6.46 -12.84
N GLY A 210 14.34 5.73 -11.99
CA GLY A 210 14.57 4.32 -11.68
C GLY A 210 15.64 4.05 -10.61
N THR A 211 16.27 5.08 -10.07
CA THR A 211 17.28 4.97 -8.99
C THR A 211 16.64 5.24 -7.64
N LEU A 212 16.75 4.29 -6.70
CA LEU A 212 16.19 4.42 -5.37
C LEU A 212 16.79 5.64 -4.64
N ASP A 213 15.92 6.56 -4.24
CA ASP A 213 16.30 7.77 -3.49
C ASP A 213 16.97 7.41 -2.15
N PRO A 214 18.08 8.04 -1.77
CA PRO A 214 18.80 7.74 -0.53
C PRO A 214 17.96 7.96 0.74
N GLY A 215 17.07 8.94 0.77
CA GLY A 215 16.17 9.19 1.90
C GLY A 215 15.12 8.10 2.04
N TRP A 216 14.49 7.68 0.93
CA TRP A 216 13.58 6.54 0.92
C TRP A 216 14.29 5.24 1.27
N ARG A 217 15.51 5.03 0.74
CA ARG A 217 16.31 3.86 1.12
C ARG A 217 16.56 3.83 2.64
N ALA A 218 16.92 4.95 3.25
CA ALA A 218 17.19 5.04 4.68
C ALA A 218 15.96 4.70 5.52
N VAL A 219 14.78 5.22 5.17
CA VAL A 219 13.54 4.96 5.90
C VAL A 219 13.05 3.50 5.71
N PHE A 220 13.24 2.89 4.55
CA PHE A 220 12.94 1.47 4.32
C PHE A 220 13.82 0.55 5.18
N LEU A 221 15.10 0.88 5.32
CA LEU A 221 16.03 0.12 6.16
C LEU A 221 15.73 0.30 7.66
N ARG A 222 15.25 1.47 8.07
CA ARG A 222 14.86 1.76 9.45
C ARG A 222 13.54 1.08 9.84
N HIS A 223 12.58 1.01 8.93
CA HIS A 223 11.23 0.48 9.16
C HIS A 223 10.85 -0.65 8.17
N PRO A 224 11.67 -1.70 8.02
CA PRO A 224 11.48 -2.69 6.95
C PRO A 224 10.16 -3.46 7.04
N ASP A 225 9.54 -3.49 8.22
CA ASP A 225 8.31 -4.22 8.49
C ASP A 225 7.03 -3.37 8.36
N ARG A 226 7.15 -2.14 7.85
CA ARG A 226 6.06 -1.14 7.90
C ARG A 226 5.65 -0.61 6.52
N PHE A 227 6.36 -0.97 5.45
CA PHE A 227 6.03 -0.59 4.08
C PHE A 227 5.38 -1.73 3.32
N LEU A 228 4.50 -1.39 2.39
CA LEU A 228 3.69 -2.28 1.58
C LEU A 228 3.80 -1.87 0.11
N ALA A 229 3.90 -2.83 -0.80
CA ALA A 229 3.86 -2.58 -2.23
C ALA A 229 2.41 -2.35 -2.69
N GLY A 230 2.19 -1.39 -3.57
CA GLY A 230 0.89 -1.09 -4.15
C GLY A 230 1.02 -0.45 -5.53
N THR A 231 -0.04 -0.51 -6.36
CA THR A 231 -0.03 0.06 -7.71
C THR A 231 -1.11 1.10 -7.96
N ASP A 232 -2.27 0.96 -7.32
CA ASP A 232 -3.45 1.81 -7.45
C ASP A 232 -4.06 1.85 -8.87
N THR A 233 -5.13 1.11 -9.07
CA THR A 233 -5.88 1.03 -10.34
C THR A 233 -7.13 1.93 -10.35
N TRP A 234 -6.99 3.19 -9.91
CA TRP A 234 -8.12 4.14 -9.75
C TRP A 234 -8.81 4.58 -11.05
N MET A 235 -8.20 4.31 -12.20
CA MET A 235 -8.78 4.53 -13.54
C MET A 235 -8.66 3.27 -14.40
N THR A 236 -9.64 3.06 -15.27
CA THR A 236 -9.72 1.90 -16.18
C THR A 236 -8.46 1.69 -17.02
N SER A 237 -7.84 2.76 -17.53
CA SER A 237 -6.60 2.68 -18.32
C SER A 237 -5.40 2.12 -17.53
N ARG A 238 -5.42 2.15 -16.21
CA ARG A 238 -4.34 1.63 -15.39
C ARG A 238 -4.26 0.10 -15.36
N TRP A 239 -5.33 -0.59 -15.76
CA TRP A 239 -5.30 -2.05 -15.89
C TRP A 239 -4.31 -2.51 -16.95
N GLU A 240 -4.24 -1.85 -18.10
CA GLU A 240 -3.24 -2.17 -19.13
C GLU A 240 -1.82 -1.78 -18.70
N ALA A 241 -1.67 -0.72 -17.92
CA ALA A 241 -0.38 -0.26 -17.41
C ALA A 241 0.15 -1.08 -16.21
N LEU A 242 -0.70 -1.89 -15.56
CA LEU A 242 -0.38 -2.59 -14.32
C LEU A 242 0.91 -3.42 -14.37
N PRO A 243 1.18 -4.24 -15.42
CA PRO A 243 2.44 -4.99 -15.49
C PRO A 243 3.68 -4.10 -15.51
N GLY A 244 3.58 -2.93 -16.16
CA GLY A 244 4.65 -1.92 -16.17
C GLY A 244 4.88 -1.32 -14.77
N SER A 245 3.80 -0.91 -14.08
CA SER A 245 3.87 -0.40 -12.70
C SER A 245 4.50 -1.40 -11.73
N VAL A 246 4.14 -2.67 -11.84
CA VAL A 246 4.76 -3.75 -11.05
C VAL A 246 6.24 -3.92 -11.38
N THR A 247 6.65 -3.75 -12.64
CA THR A 247 8.06 -3.79 -13.04
C THR A 247 8.86 -2.66 -12.40
N GLU A 248 8.31 -1.45 -12.35
CA GLU A 248 8.93 -0.31 -11.66
C GLU A 248 9.09 -0.58 -10.16
N VAL A 249 8.04 -1.11 -9.49
CA VAL A 249 8.09 -1.52 -8.08
C VAL A 249 9.23 -2.52 -7.85
N ARG A 250 9.33 -3.57 -8.67
CA ARG A 250 10.45 -4.53 -8.60
C ARG A 250 11.80 -3.88 -8.84
N GLY A 251 11.86 -2.90 -9.72
CA GLY A 251 13.09 -2.16 -10.07
C GLY A 251 13.70 -1.44 -8.87
N TYR A 252 12.92 -0.70 -8.10
CA TYR A 252 13.46 -0.03 -6.92
C TYR A 252 13.62 -0.97 -5.72
N LEU A 253 12.73 -1.93 -5.52
CA LEU A 253 12.89 -2.95 -4.48
C LEU A 253 14.17 -3.76 -4.69
N GLY A 254 14.53 -4.04 -5.95
CA GLY A 254 15.76 -4.72 -6.32
C GLY A 254 17.05 -4.03 -5.87
N GLN A 255 17.01 -2.76 -5.50
CA GLN A 255 18.15 -1.98 -4.99
C GLN A 255 18.28 -2.04 -3.46
N LEU A 256 17.36 -2.74 -2.79
CA LEU A 256 17.39 -2.99 -1.34
C LEU A 256 18.03 -4.35 -1.02
N PRO A 257 18.48 -4.58 0.23
CA PRO A 257 18.77 -5.93 0.71
C PRO A 257 17.56 -6.86 0.48
N ARG A 258 17.83 -8.11 0.10
CA ARG A 258 16.78 -9.04 -0.33
C ARG A 258 15.67 -9.24 0.70
N ASP A 259 16.03 -9.36 1.97
CA ASP A 259 15.08 -9.52 3.07
C ASP A 259 14.13 -8.31 3.23
N VAL A 260 14.66 -7.09 3.07
CA VAL A 260 13.87 -5.84 3.07
C VAL A 260 12.98 -5.75 1.84
N ALA A 261 13.50 -6.08 0.66
CA ALA A 261 12.72 -6.11 -0.57
C ALA A 261 11.54 -7.09 -0.48
N GLU A 262 11.76 -8.31 0.01
CA GLU A 262 10.72 -9.32 0.20
C GLU A 262 9.68 -8.91 1.25
N LYS A 263 10.10 -8.25 2.33
CA LYS A 263 9.18 -7.70 3.34
C LYS A 263 8.22 -6.69 2.71
N ILE A 264 8.74 -5.71 1.97
CA ILE A 264 7.93 -4.67 1.34
C ILE A 264 7.06 -5.25 0.21
N ALA A 265 7.64 -6.15 -0.60
CA ALA A 265 6.95 -6.73 -1.76
C ALA A 265 5.73 -7.58 -1.38
N PHE A 266 5.80 -8.37 -0.30
CA PHE A 266 4.72 -9.30 0.04
C PHE A 266 4.66 -9.73 1.50
N ARG A 267 5.78 -9.97 2.21
CA ARG A 267 5.75 -10.59 3.55
C ARG A 267 5.02 -9.74 4.59
N ASN A 268 5.16 -8.41 4.52
CA ASN A 268 4.45 -7.52 5.44
C ASN A 268 2.95 -7.62 5.24
N ALA A 269 2.48 -7.58 3.98
CA ALA A 269 1.07 -7.71 3.67
C ALA A 269 0.52 -9.09 4.04
N GLU A 270 1.27 -10.17 3.81
CA GLU A 270 0.88 -11.53 4.23
C GLU A 270 0.73 -11.66 5.75
N ARG A 271 1.58 -10.97 6.52
CA ARG A 271 1.46 -10.92 7.99
C ARG A 271 0.23 -10.17 8.45
N LEU A 272 -0.16 -9.10 7.76
CA LEU A 272 -1.36 -8.30 8.10
C LEU A 272 -2.64 -9.02 7.67
N PHE A 273 -2.59 -9.78 6.58
CA PHE A 273 -3.72 -10.47 5.95
C PHE A 273 -3.39 -11.94 5.71
N PRO A 274 -3.28 -12.74 6.77
CA PRO A 274 -2.93 -14.16 6.68
C PRO A 274 -3.94 -15.00 5.88
#